data_1cd95efb41a6a9b628a9a2d694c97d1e
#
_entry.id   1cd95efb41a6a9b628a9a2d694c97d1e
#
_cell.length_a   1.000
_cell.length_b   1.000
_cell.length_c   1.000
_cell.angle_alpha   90.00
_cell.angle_beta   90.00
_cell.angle_gamma   90.00
#
_symmetry.space_group_name_H-M   'P 1'
#
loop_
_entity.id
_entity.type
_entity.pdbx_description
1 polymer ?
#
loop_
_entity_poly.entity_id
_entity_poly.type
_entity_poly.pdbx_seq_one_letter_code
_entity_poly.pdbx_strand_id
1 'polypeptide(L)' 'MVGGKLPRPTEVQMVRFLEAQGFVVLRVKGSHYVMGKNALRTVVPVHGNQNLRTGTLRGVLRDIDMSPAEFREL' A
#
# COMPACT_ATOMS: atom_id res chain seq x y z
N MET A 1 1.35 19.07 -15.31
CA MET A 1 1.14 18.92 -14.47
C MET A 1 0.71 18.60 -13.46
N VAL A 2 0.92 18.59 -13.07
CA VAL A 2 0.62 18.41 -12.19
C VAL A 2 -0.01 17.85 -11.37
N GLY A 3 -0.26 17.41 -11.18
CA GLY A 3 -1.13 16.69 -10.53
C GLY A 3 -1.19 16.72 -9.14
N GLY A 4 -2.09 17.06 -8.70
CA GLY A 4 -2.20 17.19 -7.33
C GLY A 4 -2.64 15.94 -6.63
N LYS A 5 -3.53 15.21 -7.22
CA LYS A 5 -4.11 14.08 -6.52
C LYS A 5 -3.23 12.84 -6.61
N LEU A 6 -3.10 12.18 -5.45
CA LEU A 6 -2.45 10.90 -5.37
C LEU A 6 -3.42 9.83 -5.89
N PRO A 7 -3.01 8.99 -6.86
CA PRO A 7 -3.88 7.92 -7.31
C PRO A 7 -4.16 6.96 -6.17
N ARG A 8 -5.40 6.53 -6.06
CA ARG A 8 -5.81 5.63 -4.99
C ARG A 8 -6.09 4.26 -5.57
N PRO A 9 -5.23 3.29 -5.31
CA PRO A 9 -5.47 1.92 -5.76
C PRO A 9 -6.57 1.28 -4.92
N THR A 10 -7.13 0.21 -5.46
CA THR A 10 -7.96 -0.65 -4.64
C THR A 10 -7.07 -1.40 -3.64
N GLU A 11 -7.72 -2.00 -2.66
CA GLU A 11 -7.01 -2.77 -1.63
C GLU A 11 -6.17 -3.89 -2.24
N VAL A 12 -6.76 -4.64 -3.17
CA VAL A 12 -6.06 -5.74 -3.82
C VAL A 12 -4.92 -5.23 -4.71
N GLN A 13 -5.17 -4.12 -5.42
CA GLN A 13 -4.10 -3.52 -6.23
C GLN A 13 -2.92 -3.12 -5.36
N MET A 14 -3.19 -2.59 -4.16
CA MET A 14 -2.11 -2.20 -3.26
C MET A 14 -1.30 -3.40 -2.79
N VAL A 15 -1.97 -4.51 -2.47
CA VAL A 15 -1.27 -5.74 -2.08
C VAL A 15 -0.37 -6.21 -3.24
N ARG A 16 -0.90 -6.22 -4.45
CA ARG A 16 -0.12 -6.64 -5.62
C ARG A 16 1.04 -5.71 -5.90
N PHE A 17 0.83 -4.41 -5.72
CA PHE A 17 1.91 -3.45 -5.87
C PHE A 17 3.03 -3.75 -4.88
N LEU A 18 2.67 -3.99 -3.62
CA LEU A 18 3.67 -4.29 -2.61
C LEU A 18 4.41 -5.58 -2.92
N GLU A 19 3.69 -6.59 -3.39
CA GLU A 19 4.34 -7.84 -3.80
C GLU A 19 5.34 -7.61 -4.93
N ALA A 20 4.99 -6.76 -5.89
CA ALA A 20 5.90 -6.42 -6.97
C ALA A 20 7.13 -5.67 -6.47
N GLN A 21 7.02 -4.99 -5.33
CA GLN A 21 8.15 -4.30 -4.70
C GLN A 21 8.96 -5.24 -3.80
N GLY A 22 8.58 -6.50 -3.72
CA GLY A 22 9.33 -7.47 -2.93
C GLY A 22 8.75 -7.75 -1.55
N PHE A 23 7.60 -7.17 -1.22
CA PHE A 23 6.96 -7.47 0.05
C PHE A 23 6.24 -8.81 -0.04
N VAL A 24 6.12 -9.48 1.10
CA VAL A 24 5.37 -10.72 1.19
C VAL A 24 4.32 -10.58 2.28
N VAL A 25 3.24 -11.34 2.15
CA VAL A 25 2.23 -11.39 3.19
C VAL A 25 2.77 -12.25 4.32
N LEU A 26 3.01 -11.63 5.47
CA LEU A 26 3.52 -12.33 6.64
C LEU A 26 2.40 -13.03 7.38
N ARG A 27 1.23 -12.41 7.44
CA ARG A 27 0.05 -13.02 8.04
C ARG A 27 -1.17 -12.19 7.67
N VAL A 28 -2.32 -12.81 7.81
CA VAL A 28 -3.60 -12.14 7.64
C VAL A 28 -4.33 -12.24 8.96
N LYS A 29 -4.75 -11.09 9.49
CA LYS A 29 -5.49 -11.02 10.74
C LYS A 29 -6.82 -10.35 10.44
N GLY A 30 -7.89 -11.16 10.37
CA GLY A 30 -9.17 -10.65 9.92
C GLY A 30 -9.04 -10.14 8.49
N SER A 31 -9.35 -8.89 8.27
CA SER A 31 -9.21 -8.27 6.97
C SER A 31 -7.90 -7.49 6.81
N HIS A 32 -6.97 -7.64 7.73
CA HIS A 32 -5.71 -6.89 7.68
C HIS A 32 -4.58 -7.80 7.21
N TYR A 33 -3.97 -7.43 6.09
CA TYR A 33 -2.81 -8.13 5.53
C TYR A 33 -1.56 -7.45 6.06
N VAL A 34 -0.80 -8.16 6.88
CA VAL A 34 0.47 -7.66 7.38
C VAL A 34 1.54 -8.07 6.39
N MET A 35 2.23 -7.10 5.83
CA MET A 35 3.21 -7.35 4.78
C MET A 35 4.58 -6.85 5.21
N GLY A 36 5.62 -7.52 4.76
CA GLY A 36 6.96 -7.17 5.14
C GLY A 36 7.99 -7.42 4.06
N LYS A 37 9.04 -6.62 4.11
CA LYS A 37 10.22 -6.76 3.27
C LYS A 37 11.41 -6.29 4.09
N ASN A 38 12.34 -7.18 4.38
CA ASN A 38 13.46 -6.88 5.27
C ASN A 38 12.90 -6.36 6.61
N ALA A 39 13.30 -5.19 7.06
CA ALA A 39 12.81 -4.61 8.30
C ALA A 39 11.53 -3.79 8.13
N LEU A 40 11.08 -3.60 6.91
CA LEU A 40 9.90 -2.78 6.67
C LEU A 40 8.62 -3.58 6.92
N ARG A 41 7.62 -2.95 7.50
CA ARG A 41 6.33 -3.57 7.79
C ARG A 41 5.22 -2.59 7.47
N THR A 42 4.15 -3.10 6.88
CA THR A 42 2.96 -2.31 6.66
C THR A 42 1.73 -3.20 6.77
N VAL A 43 0.57 -2.59 6.87
CA VAL A 43 -0.70 -3.31 6.96
C VAL A 43 -1.64 -2.74 5.92
N VAL A 44 -2.25 -3.61 5.13
CA VAL A 44 -3.24 -3.21 4.13
C VAL A 44 -4.58 -3.83 4.50
N PRO A 45 -5.61 -3.01 4.75
CA PRO A 45 -6.95 -3.56 4.97
C PRO A 45 -7.48 -4.10 3.64
N VAL A 46 -8.00 -5.32 3.63
CA VAL A 46 -8.56 -5.93 2.43
C VAL A 46 -9.91 -6.51 2.78
N HIS A 47 -10.94 -5.72 2.55
CA HIS A 47 -12.31 -6.18 2.77
C HIS A 47 -13.21 -5.52 1.74
N GLY A 48 -13.68 -6.31 0.79
CA GLY A 48 -14.55 -5.81 -0.27
C GLY A 48 -13.83 -5.14 -1.42
N ASN A 49 -12.52 -5.19 -1.45
CA ASN A 49 -11.70 -4.63 -2.53
C ASN A 49 -12.08 -3.20 -2.89
N GLN A 50 -12.19 -2.37 -1.88
CA GLN A 50 -12.52 -0.96 -2.06
C GLN A 50 -11.27 -0.16 -2.36
N ASN A 51 -11.46 1.05 -2.87
CA ASN A 51 -10.33 1.98 -3.01
C ASN A 51 -9.79 2.34 -1.64
N LEU A 52 -8.48 2.34 -1.51
CA LEU A 52 -7.85 2.77 -0.27
C LEU A 52 -8.16 4.24 -0.01
N ARG A 53 -8.42 4.57 1.24
CA ARG A 53 -8.55 5.96 1.65
C ARG A 53 -7.18 6.63 1.56
N THR A 54 -7.19 7.92 1.26
CA THR A 54 -5.95 8.67 1.09
C THR A 54 -5.05 8.56 2.32
N GLY A 55 -5.63 8.67 3.51
CA GLY A 55 -4.85 8.56 4.75
C GLY A 55 -4.21 7.19 4.91
N THR A 56 -4.95 6.12 4.60
CA THR A 56 -4.42 4.77 4.66
C THR A 56 -3.29 4.59 3.65
N LEU A 57 -3.50 5.06 2.43
CA LEU A 57 -2.46 4.97 1.40
C LEU A 57 -1.19 5.70 1.82
N ARG A 58 -1.32 6.91 2.35
CA ARG A 58 -0.16 7.67 2.82
C ARG A 58 0.56 6.96 3.96
N GLY A 59 -0.20 6.31 4.84
CA GLY A 59 0.39 5.53 5.92
C GLY A 59 1.20 4.35 5.40
N VAL A 60 0.66 3.63 4.41
CA VAL A 60 1.38 2.51 3.80
C VAL A 60 2.67 3.02 3.13
N LEU A 61 2.58 4.10 2.37
CA LEU A 61 3.75 4.65 1.69
C LEU A 61 4.83 5.05 2.69
N ARG A 62 4.43 5.66 3.81
CA ARG A 62 5.39 6.01 4.86
C ARG A 62 6.03 4.76 5.46
N ASP A 63 5.24 3.72 5.67
CA ASP A 63 5.75 2.47 6.25
C ASP A 63 6.78 1.80 5.36
N ILE A 64 6.65 1.95 4.04
CA ILE A 64 7.57 1.33 3.09
C ILE A 64 8.66 2.30 2.61
N ASP A 65 8.73 3.47 3.23
CA ASP A 65 9.76 4.47 2.95
C ASP A 65 9.68 4.97 1.50
N MET A 66 8.46 5.17 1.01
CA MET A 66 8.22 5.67 -0.33
C MET A 66 7.46 6.98 -0.26
N SER A 67 7.92 7.99 -0.98
CA SER A 67 7.22 9.26 -1.02
C SER A 67 5.99 9.18 -1.94
N PRO A 68 4.98 10.02 -1.72
CA PRO A 68 3.86 10.07 -2.66
C PRO A 68 4.30 10.39 -4.09
N ALA A 69 5.33 11.22 -4.25
CA ALA A 69 5.85 11.54 -5.58
C ALA A 69 6.42 10.31 -6.27
N GLU A 70 7.17 9.48 -5.53
CA GLU A 70 7.72 8.25 -6.08
C GLU A 70 6.58 7.30 -6.49
N PHE A 71 5.56 7.19 -5.66
CA PHE A 71 4.44 6.32 -5.96
C PHE A 71 3.71 6.77 -7.23
N ARG A 72 3.53 8.07 -7.42
CA ARG A 72 2.85 8.60 -8.60
C ARG A 72 3.60 8.32 -9.89
N GLU A 73 4.90 8.13 -9.83
CA GLU A 73 5.73 7.92 -11.01
C GLU A 73 5.87 6.45 -11.42
N LEU A 74 5.26 5.57 -10.69
CA LEU A 74 5.37 4.14 -11.00
C LEU A 74 4.36 3.67 -12.04
#